data_07e299fbc8d7f664e70aa81681a54741
#
_entry.id   07e299fbc8d7f664e70aa81681a54741
#
_cell.length_a   1.000
_cell.length_b   1.000
_cell.length_c   1.000
_cell.angle_alpha   90.00
_cell.angle_beta   90.00
_cell.angle_gamma   90.00
#
_symmetry.space_group_name_H-M   'P 1'
#
loop_
_entity.id
_entity.type
_entity.pdbx_description
1 polymer ?
#
loop_
_entity_poly.entity_id
_entity_poly.type
_entity_poly.pdbx_seq_one_letter_code
_entity_poly.pdbx_strand_id
1 'polypeptide(L)'
;MRTGFIASLLDLPPSEVQETEVLPTELPRGSEDEKLGILDVFVKMLDGTQMNLEMQVHFFAFWDSRILFYLSKMFAGQLHRGESYDRLRKCIHVSILDFNRFNDGECYHIVRFYDGKRQSGRHRIGQSRNL
;
A
#
# COMPACT_ATOMS: atom_id res chain seq x y z
N MET A 1 -9.65 -7.53 17.40
CA MET A 1 -8.26 -7.06 17.53
C MET A 1 -7.67 -6.53 16.22
N ARG A 2 -7.68 -7.31 15.12
CA ARG A 2 -7.15 -6.92 13.79
C ARG A 2 -7.80 -5.65 13.21
N THR A 3 -9.12 -5.57 13.23
CA THR A 3 -9.92 -4.45 12.71
C THR A 3 -9.60 -3.13 13.41
N GLY A 4 -9.51 -3.14 14.74
CA GLY A 4 -9.20 -1.94 15.52
C GLY A 4 -7.79 -1.40 15.26
N PHE A 5 -6.82 -2.28 15.07
CA PHE A 5 -5.45 -1.89 14.74
C PHE A 5 -5.36 -1.22 13.37
N ILE A 6 -5.99 -1.81 12.33
CA ILE A 6 -6.02 -1.23 10.98
C ILE A 6 -6.79 0.10 10.97
N ALA A 7 -7.92 0.19 11.65
CA ALA A 7 -8.71 1.39 11.75
C ALA A 7 -7.90 2.55 12.38
N SER A 8 -7.23 2.28 13.48
CA SER A 8 -6.36 3.25 14.16
C SER A 8 -5.18 3.70 13.29
N LEU A 9 -4.59 2.77 12.56
CA LEU A 9 -3.43 3.02 11.71
C LEU A 9 -3.77 3.90 10.50
N LEU A 10 -4.97 3.73 9.93
CA LEU A 10 -5.42 4.45 8.74
C LEU A 10 -6.28 5.68 9.08
N ASP A 11 -6.52 5.93 10.36
CA ASP A 11 -7.44 6.97 10.84
C ASP A 11 -8.84 6.82 10.21
N LEU A 12 -9.34 5.58 10.19
CA LEU A 12 -10.64 5.23 9.64
C LEU A 12 -11.59 4.75 10.75
N PRO A 13 -12.91 4.99 10.60
CA PRO A 13 -13.86 4.41 11.51
C PRO A 13 -13.84 2.89 11.44
N PRO A 14 -13.98 2.16 12.58
CA PRO A 14 -13.95 0.70 12.61
C PRO A 14 -14.95 0.02 11.66
N SER A 15 -16.05 0.68 11.33
CA SER A 15 -17.06 0.20 10.38
C SER A 15 -16.53 0.04 8.95
N GLU A 16 -15.60 0.88 8.53
CA GLU A 16 -14.98 0.80 7.19
C GLU A 16 -13.96 -0.34 7.08
N VAL A 17 -13.47 -0.82 8.22
CA VAL A 17 -12.44 -1.87 8.30
C VAL A 17 -13.02 -3.22 8.74
N GLN A 18 -14.32 -3.28 9.03
CA GLN A 18 -14.98 -4.43 9.64
C GLN A 18 -14.93 -5.70 8.78
N GLU A 19 -14.97 -5.55 7.47
CA GLU A 19 -14.96 -6.65 6.50
C GLU A 19 -13.64 -6.70 5.71
N THR A 20 -12.52 -6.85 6.42
CA THR A 20 -11.23 -7.06 5.75
C THR A 20 -11.02 -8.53 5.42
N GLU A 21 -10.72 -8.81 4.16
CA GLU A 21 -10.25 -10.10 3.68
C GLU A 21 -8.72 -10.17 3.79
N VAL A 22 -8.21 -11.26 4.37
CA VAL A 22 -6.76 -11.57 4.32
C VAL A 22 -6.47 -12.31 3.03
N LEU A 23 -5.60 -11.73 2.21
CA LEU A 23 -5.21 -12.29 0.93
C LEU A 23 -3.95 -13.16 1.07
N PRO A 24 -3.69 -14.07 0.09
CA PRO A 24 -2.41 -14.76 0.00
C PRO A 24 -1.26 -13.75 -0.09
N THR A 25 -0.20 -14.00 0.64
CA THR A 25 0.95 -13.08 0.75
C THR A 25 1.89 -13.13 -0.46
N GLU A 26 1.80 -14.17 -1.27
CA GLU A 26 2.57 -14.27 -2.51
C GLU A 26 1.92 -13.43 -3.62
N LEU A 27 2.67 -12.47 -4.15
CA LEU A 27 2.22 -11.66 -5.28
C LEU A 27 2.47 -12.39 -6.61
N PRO A 28 1.53 -12.31 -7.56
CA PRO A 28 1.66 -12.97 -8.86
C PRO A 28 2.94 -12.59 -9.58
N ARG A 29 3.54 -13.56 -10.27
CA ARG A 29 4.68 -13.39 -11.17
C ARG A 29 4.24 -13.56 -12.62
N GLY A 30 4.79 -12.74 -13.52
CA GLY A 30 4.57 -12.88 -14.96
C GLY A 30 5.42 -13.99 -15.58
N SER A 31 6.56 -14.30 -14.98
CA SER A 31 7.49 -15.37 -15.39
C SER A 31 8.22 -15.96 -14.19
N GLU A 32 8.87 -17.12 -14.37
CA GLU A 32 9.69 -17.75 -13.31
C GLU A 32 10.92 -16.91 -12.91
N ASP A 33 11.46 -16.16 -13.86
CA ASP A 33 12.63 -15.29 -13.65
C ASP A 33 12.29 -13.99 -12.93
N GLU A 34 11.00 -13.66 -12.80
CA GLU A 34 10.58 -12.45 -12.12
C GLU A 34 10.73 -12.59 -10.60
N LYS A 35 11.25 -11.53 -9.95
CA LYS A 35 11.41 -11.51 -8.49
C LYS A 35 10.08 -11.76 -7.78
N LEU A 36 10.05 -12.77 -6.92
CA LEU A 36 8.89 -13.08 -6.09
C LEU A 36 8.66 -11.94 -5.07
N GLY A 37 7.45 -11.42 -5.04
CA GLY A 37 6.99 -10.52 -3.99
C GLY A 37 6.27 -11.32 -2.90
N ILE A 38 6.79 -11.28 -1.67
CA ILE A 38 6.14 -11.89 -0.51
C ILE A 38 5.86 -10.77 0.50
N LEU A 39 4.62 -10.65 0.90
CA LEU A 39 4.13 -9.66 1.85
C LEU A 39 4.02 -10.29 3.25
N ASP A 40 4.17 -9.47 4.31
CA ASP A 40 4.00 -9.97 5.68
C ASP A 40 2.52 -10.20 6.01
N VAL A 41 1.71 -9.16 5.83
CA VAL A 41 0.25 -9.24 5.98
C VAL A 41 -0.41 -8.51 4.84
N PHE A 42 -1.19 -9.21 4.03
CA PHE A 42 -1.88 -8.65 2.88
C PHE A 42 -3.39 -8.68 3.11
N VAL A 43 -4.03 -7.53 3.10
CA VAL A 43 -5.46 -7.40 3.33
C VAL A 43 -6.14 -6.60 2.22
N LYS A 44 -7.39 -6.94 1.96
CA LYS A 44 -8.29 -6.20 1.08
C LYS A 44 -9.46 -5.66 1.90
N MET A 45 -9.72 -4.38 1.75
CA MET A 45 -10.83 -3.70 2.40
C MET A 45 -12.10 -3.79 1.55
N LEU A 46 -13.25 -3.43 2.14
CA LEU A 46 -14.55 -3.52 1.48
C LEU A 46 -14.63 -2.69 0.19
N ASP A 47 -14.01 -1.51 0.16
CA ASP A 47 -13.94 -0.65 -1.03
C ASP A 47 -12.96 -1.16 -2.12
N GLY A 48 -12.33 -2.32 -1.89
CA GLY A 48 -11.33 -2.90 -2.76
C GLY A 48 -9.91 -2.39 -2.53
N THR A 49 -9.68 -1.44 -1.62
CA THR A 49 -8.34 -0.99 -1.23
C THR A 49 -7.51 -2.17 -0.75
N GLN A 50 -6.32 -2.33 -1.30
CA GLN A 50 -5.37 -3.36 -0.89
C GLN A 50 -4.28 -2.75 0.00
N MET A 51 -3.94 -3.44 1.07
CA MET A 51 -2.94 -2.98 2.01
C MET A 51 -1.97 -4.10 2.37
N ASN A 52 -0.68 -3.80 2.24
CA ASN A 52 0.40 -4.57 2.85
C ASN A 52 0.82 -3.93 4.16
N LEU A 53 0.93 -4.75 5.20
CA LEU A 53 1.49 -4.36 6.49
C LEU A 53 2.79 -5.12 6.69
N GLU A 54 3.89 -4.41 6.93
CA GLU A 54 5.23 -4.96 7.16
C GLU A 54 5.82 -4.41 8.45
N MET A 55 6.49 -5.28 9.21
CA MET A 55 7.28 -4.87 10.37
C MET A 55 8.77 -5.03 10.04
N GLN A 56 9.55 -3.96 10.18
CA GLN A 56 10.97 -3.94 9.87
C GLN A 56 11.79 -3.50 11.09
N VAL A 57 12.61 -4.41 11.60
CA VAL A 57 13.43 -4.19 12.80
C VAL A 57 14.80 -3.62 12.45
N HIS A 58 15.35 -3.98 11.29
CA HIS A 58 16.67 -3.55 10.88
C HIS A 58 16.62 -2.56 9.72
N PHE A 59 17.48 -1.55 9.77
CA PHE A 59 17.66 -0.62 8.67
C PHE A 59 18.12 -1.35 7.40
N PHE A 60 17.51 -0.97 6.28
CA PHE A 60 17.84 -1.50 4.97
C PHE A 60 18.01 -0.35 3.96
N ALA A 61 19.19 -0.26 3.34
CA ALA A 61 19.57 0.88 2.49
C ALA A 61 18.62 1.12 1.30
N PHE A 62 18.05 0.04 0.74
CA PHE A 62 17.14 0.10 -0.41
C PHE A 62 15.66 0.00 -0.02
N TRP A 63 15.31 0.42 1.18
CA TRP A 63 13.97 0.30 1.73
C TRP A 63 12.91 1.00 0.87
N ASP A 64 13.15 2.22 0.40
CA ASP A 64 12.22 2.97 -0.47
C ASP A 64 11.95 2.22 -1.78
N SER A 65 13.00 1.68 -2.41
CA SER A 65 12.89 0.90 -3.64
C SER A 65 12.10 -0.40 -3.43
N ARG A 66 12.26 -1.03 -2.27
CA ARG A 66 11.52 -2.24 -1.89
C ARG A 66 10.03 -1.94 -1.72
N ILE A 67 9.67 -0.87 -1.02
CA ILE A 67 8.27 -0.45 -0.85
C ILE A 67 7.64 -0.15 -2.21
N LEU A 68 8.33 0.61 -3.05
CA LEU A 68 7.84 0.93 -4.38
C LEU A 68 7.63 -0.33 -5.24
N PHE A 69 8.53 -1.30 -5.15
CA PHE A 69 8.41 -2.58 -5.83
C PHE A 69 7.14 -3.32 -5.39
N TYR A 70 6.88 -3.44 -4.08
CA TYR A 70 5.69 -4.11 -3.58
C TYR A 70 4.41 -3.37 -3.94
N LEU A 71 4.37 -2.05 -3.80
CA LEU A 71 3.21 -1.25 -4.21
C LEU A 71 2.91 -1.40 -5.70
N SER A 72 3.94 -1.41 -6.55
CA SER A 72 3.80 -1.58 -8.00
C SER A 72 3.25 -2.97 -8.35
N LYS A 73 3.76 -4.01 -7.72
CA LYS A 73 3.24 -5.39 -7.92
C LYS A 73 1.81 -5.55 -7.44
N MET A 74 1.48 -5.01 -6.27
CA MET A 74 0.11 -5.03 -5.74
C MET A 74 -0.84 -4.31 -6.69
N PHE A 75 -0.44 -3.14 -7.20
CA PHE A 75 -1.27 -2.34 -8.09
C PHE A 75 -1.45 -3.01 -9.45
N ALA A 76 -0.37 -3.45 -10.08
CA ALA A 76 -0.41 -4.15 -11.37
C ALA A 76 -1.12 -5.50 -11.28
N GLY A 77 -0.97 -6.23 -10.18
CA GLY A 77 -1.59 -7.53 -9.95
C GLY A 77 -3.11 -7.51 -9.83
N GLN A 78 -3.74 -6.32 -9.76
CA GLN A 78 -5.19 -6.19 -9.73
C GLN A 78 -5.86 -6.44 -11.09
N LEU A 79 -5.12 -6.33 -12.19
CA LEU A 79 -5.67 -6.46 -13.55
C LEU A 79 -5.11 -7.66 -14.29
N HIS A 80 -5.98 -8.31 -15.03
CA HIS A 80 -5.63 -9.31 -16.04
C HIS A 80 -5.69 -8.70 -17.44
N ARG A 81 -5.12 -9.43 -18.41
CA ARG A 81 -5.14 -9.00 -19.82
C ARG A 81 -6.57 -8.76 -20.31
N GLY A 82 -6.81 -7.56 -20.86
CA GLY A 82 -8.11 -7.16 -21.40
C GLY A 82 -9.07 -6.53 -20.38
N GLU A 83 -8.69 -6.45 -19.11
CA GLU A 83 -9.50 -5.74 -18.11
C GLU A 83 -9.27 -4.23 -18.17
N SER A 84 -10.30 -3.46 -17.81
CA SER A 84 -10.28 -2.01 -17.84
C SER A 84 -9.55 -1.41 -16.62
N TYR A 85 -8.81 -0.33 -16.82
CA TYR A 85 -8.05 0.35 -15.77
C TYR A 85 -8.91 1.01 -14.70
N ASP A 86 -10.21 1.23 -14.92
CA ASP A 86 -11.16 1.75 -13.94
C ASP A 86 -11.43 0.77 -12.78
N ARG A 87 -11.05 -0.50 -12.94
CA ARG A 87 -11.09 -1.53 -11.91
C ARG A 87 -9.98 -1.41 -10.87
N LEU A 88 -8.92 -0.65 -11.17
CA LEU A 88 -7.82 -0.46 -10.24
C LEU A 88 -8.29 0.24 -8.96
N ARG A 89 -7.85 -0.28 -7.85
CA ARG A 89 -8.13 0.23 -6.51
C ARG A 89 -6.84 0.69 -5.84
N LYS A 90 -6.99 1.53 -4.84
CA LYS A 90 -5.91 2.07 -4.05
C LYS A 90 -5.06 0.96 -3.44
N CYS A 91 -3.74 1.15 -3.46
CA CYS A 91 -2.78 0.33 -2.73
C CYS A 91 -2.10 1.15 -1.66
N ILE A 92 -1.96 0.56 -0.48
CA ILE A 92 -1.30 1.16 0.68
C ILE A 92 -0.23 0.18 1.15
N HIS A 93 0.98 0.69 1.38
CA HIS A 93 2.02 -0.03 2.11
C HIS A 93 2.20 0.65 3.46
N VAL A 94 2.10 -0.12 4.52
CA VAL A 94 2.32 0.34 5.88
C VAL A 94 3.55 -0.36 6.41
N SER A 95 4.55 0.44 6.80
CA SER A 95 5.75 -0.06 7.47
C SER A 95 5.77 0.39 8.91
N ILE A 96 5.92 -0.57 9.81
CA ILE A 96 6.19 -0.33 11.23
C ILE A 96 7.69 -0.52 11.40
N LEU A 97 8.40 0.56 11.72
CA LEU A 97 9.86 0.59 11.77
C LEU A 97 10.35 0.71 13.22
N ASP A 98 11.32 -0.12 13.59
CA ASP A 98 12.05 0.00 14.86
C ASP A 98 13.36 0.79 14.66
N PHE A 99 13.30 1.84 13.83
CA PHE A 99 14.40 2.78 13.58
C PHE A 99 13.87 4.08 12.98
N ASN A 100 14.61 5.19 13.19
CA ASN A 100 14.27 6.47 12.60
C ASN A 100 14.62 6.51 11.12
N ARG A 101 13.61 6.64 10.26
CA ARG A 101 13.78 6.82 8.81
C ARG A 101 13.89 8.31 8.44
N PHE A 102 13.10 9.14 9.11
CA PHE A 102 13.06 10.60 8.94
C PHE A 102 13.60 11.26 10.20
N ASN A 103 14.45 12.27 10.05
CA ASN A 103 15.13 12.89 11.17
C ASN A 103 14.40 14.18 11.62
N ASP A 104 13.10 14.09 11.84
CA ASP A 104 12.22 15.22 12.19
C ASP A 104 11.50 15.07 13.52
N GLY A 105 11.72 13.97 14.23
CA GLY A 105 11.09 13.70 15.53
C GLY A 105 9.65 13.20 15.47
N GLU A 106 9.07 13.07 14.28
CA GLU A 106 7.72 12.55 14.11
C GLU A 106 7.72 11.01 14.05
N CYS A 107 6.70 10.39 14.64
CA CYS A 107 6.57 8.93 14.66
C CYS A 107 5.66 8.39 13.56
N TYR A 108 5.01 9.26 12.77
CA TYR A 108 4.07 8.88 11.73
C TYR A 108 4.25 9.73 10.49
N HIS A 109 4.45 9.08 9.34
CA HIS A 109 4.64 9.73 8.05
C HIS A 109 3.72 9.13 6.98
N ILE A 110 3.20 9.99 6.10
CA ILE A 110 2.48 9.57 4.91
C ILE A 110 3.26 10.01 3.69
N VAL A 111 3.74 9.03 2.92
CA VAL A 111 4.42 9.26 1.64
C VAL A 111 3.43 9.03 0.49
N ARG A 112 3.42 9.95 -0.46
CA ARG A 112 2.53 9.90 -1.63
C ARG A 112 3.27 10.28 -2.89
N PHE A 113 2.79 9.81 -4.06
CA PHE A 113 3.24 10.30 -5.35
C PHE A 113 2.59 11.65 -5.67
N TYR A 114 3.38 12.59 -6.16
CA TYR A 114 2.93 13.93 -6.55
C TYR A 114 3.32 14.27 -7.97
N ASP A 115 2.49 15.10 -8.61
CA ASP A 115 2.93 15.87 -9.78
C ASP A 115 3.83 17.03 -9.31
N GLY A 116 5.13 16.95 -9.59
CA GLY A 116 6.14 17.94 -9.14
C GLY A 116 5.96 19.35 -9.69
N LYS A 117 5.07 19.56 -10.67
CA LYS A 117 4.78 20.89 -11.25
C LYS A 117 3.57 21.59 -10.63
N ARG A 118 2.75 20.88 -9.86
CA ARG A 118 1.52 21.41 -9.25
C ARG A 118 1.61 21.40 -7.73
N GLN A 119 2.19 22.42 -7.14
CA GLN A 119 2.21 22.57 -5.68
C GLN A 119 0.84 22.95 -5.07
N SER A 120 -0.13 23.39 -5.87
CA SER A 120 -1.42 23.92 -5.39
C SER A 120 -2.61 22.96 -5.45
N GLY A 121 -2.44 21.75 -5.97
CA GLY A 121 -3.53 20.78 -6.07
C GLY A 121 -3.05 19.38 -5.81
N ARG A 122 -3.40 18.83 -4.64
CA ARG A 122 -3.07 17.45 -4.24
C ARG A 122 -3.80 16.44 -5.14
N HIS A 123 -3.28 16.20 -6.34
CA HIS A 123 -3.73 15.07 -7.15
C HIS A 123 -3.05 13.80 -6.62
N ARG A 124 -3.84 12.94 -5.99
CA ARG A 124 -3.41 11.58 -5.63
C ARG A 124 -3.49 10.73 -6.90
N ILE A 125 -2.37 10.13 -7.32
CA ILE A 125 -2.40 9.08 -8.33
C ILE A 125 -3.27 7.94 -7.77
N GLY A 126 -4.36 7.59 -8.46
CA GLY A 126 -5.27 6.51 -8.05
C GLY A 126 -6.57 6.95 -7.37
N GLN A 127 -6.89 8.25 -7.32
CA GLN A 127 -8.24 8.73 -6.99
C GLN A 127 -8.83 9.48 -8.18
N SER A 128 -9.67 8.81 -8.98
CA SER A 128 -10.62 9.50 -9.83
C SER A 128 -11.64 10.18 -8.93
N ARG A 129 -11.70 11.51 -8.96
CA ARG A 129 -12.92 12.21 -8.53
C ARG A 129 -13.91 12.07 -9.68
N ASN A 130 -15.00 11.39 -9.45
CA ASN A 130 -16.16 11.59 -10.28
C ASN A 130 -16.61 13.05 -10.09
N LEU A 131 -16.53 13.83 -11.14
CA LEU A 131 -17.20 15.11 -11.28
C LEU A 131 -18.69 14.85 -11.45
#